data_d7a892a343cd35e83bafcd33fb097127
#
_entry.id   d7a892a343cd35e83bafcd33fb097127
#
_cell.length_a   1.000
_cell.length_b   1.000
_cell.length_c   1.000
_cell.angle_alpha   90.00
_cell.angle_beta   90.00
_cell.angle_gamma   90.00
#
_symmetry.space_group_name_H-M   'P 1'
#
loop_
_entity.id
_entity.type
_entity.pdbx_description
1 polymer ?
#
loop_
_entity_poly.entity_id
_entity_poly.type
_entity_poly.pdbx_seq_one_letter_code
_entity_poly.pdbx_strand_id
1 'polypeptide(L)'
;VLVASADGAGTKLKLAFATGRHDSVGHCLVNHCVNDILVQGARPLFFLDYLAVGEMDEDVVQEVVRGVAVGCKENDCALLGGETAQMRDFYAPGEYDLAGFVVGIVDRSLIIDGSRIESGDLLVGLDSSGLHTNGYTLARRIVFDVMGLSVDDELPGTGRSVGEELLSVHGSYLPVFKRLF
;
A
#
# COMPACT_ATOMS: atom_id res chain seq x y z
N VAL A 1 11.37 -12.00 18.09
CA VAL A 1 10.44 -10.93 18.52
C VAL A 1 9.41 -10.75 17.43
N LEU A 2 8.13 -10.57 17.79
CA LEU A 2 7.09 -10.19 16.85
C LEU A 2 7.12 -8.68 16.60
N VAL A 3 6.93 -8.29 15.36
CA VAL A 3 6.80 -6.91 14.91
C VAL A 3 5.51 -6.81 14.12
N ALA A 4 4.72 -5.78 14.35
CA ALA A 4 3.45 -5.60 13.67
C ALA A 4 3.29 -4.16 13.21
N SER A 5 2.59 -3.97 12.10
CA SER A 5 2.14 -2.68 11.61
C SER A 5 0.68 -2.77 11.16
N ALA A 6 -0.01 -1.65 11.22
CA ALA A 6 -1.35 -1.48 10.68
C ALA A 6 -1.42 -0.14 9.95
N ASP A 7 -1.91 -0.14 8.72
CA ASP A 7 -2.09 1.09 7.94
C ASP A 7 -3.29 0.97 7.01
N GLY A 8 -3.70 2.07 6.40
CA GLY A 8 -4.80 2.17 5.46
C GLY A 8 -4.34 2.57 4.06
N ALA A 9 -5.14 2.26 3.05
CA ALA A 9 -4.88 2.71 1.69
C ALA A 9 -5.12 4.22 1.52
N GLY A 10 -5.85 4.84 2.44
CA GLY A 10 -6.06 6.28 2.53
C GLY A 10 -6.71 6.88 1.28
N THR A 11 -6.39 8.14 1.02
CA THR A 11 -7.03 8.89 -0.09
C THR A 11 -6.56 8.49 -1.50
N LYS A 12 -5.63 7.52 -1.62
CA LYS A 12 -5.35 6.84 -2.89
C LYS A 12 -6.59 6.13 -3.43
N LEU A 13 -7.48 5.65 -2.55
CA LEU A 13 -8.75 5.02 -2.91
C LEU A 13 -9.62 5.89 -3.82
N LYS A 14 -9.57 7.21 -3.67
CA LYS A 14 -10.32 8.14 -4.54
C LYS A 14 -9.91 8.05 -6.02
N LEU A 15 -8.69 7.60 -6.30
CA LEU A 15 -8.25 7.33 -7.68
C LEU A 15 -8.80 6.00 -8.18
N ALA A 16 -8.87 4.99 -7.33
CA ALA A 16 -9.51 3.72 -7.69
C ALA A 16 -10.98 3.95 -8.04
N PHE A 17 -11.70 4.76 -7.24
CA PHE A 17 -13.10 5.12 -7.53
C PHE A 17 -13.25 5.90 -8.84
N ALA A 18 -12.35 6.85 -9.11
CA ALA A 18 -12.41 7.67 -10.32
C ALA A 18 -12.06 6.91 -11.60
N THR A 19 -11.23 5.88 -11.51
CA THR A 19 -10.75 5.10 -12.66
C THR A 19 -11.47 3.76 -12.84
N GLY A 20 -12.21 3.29 -11.83
CA GLY A 20 -12.80 1.96 -11.79
C GLY A 20 -11.75 0.82 -11.73
N ARG A 21 -10.54 1.09 -11.22
CA ARG A 21 -9.45 0.12 -11.11
C ARG A 21 -9.10 -0.10 -9.64
N HIS A 22 -9.37 -1.29 -9.12
CA HIS A 22 -9.33 -1.58 -7.69
C HIS A 22 -8.25 -2.57 -7.26
N ASP A 23 -7.62 -3.28 -8.18
CA ASP A 23 -6.61 -4.31 -7.90
C ASP A 23 -5.32 -3.76 -7.29
N SER A 24 -4.87 -2.59 -7.75
CA SER A 24 -3.61 -1.99 -7.30
C SER A 24 -3.61 -1.55 -5.84
N VAL A 25 -4.76 -1.11 -5.30
CA VAL A 25 -4.83 -0.57 -3.93
C VAL A 25 -4.66 -1.65 -2.86
N GLY A 26 -5.18 -2.87 -3.10
CA GLY A 26 -4.93 -4.02 -2.23
C GLY A 26 -3.47 -4.43 -2.21
N HIS A 27 -2.81 -4.45 -3.38
CA HIS A 27 -1.38 -4.73 -3.51
C HIS A 27 -0.53 -3.65 -2.82
N CYS A 28 -0.87 -2.36 -3.03
CA CYS A 28 -0.21 -1.24 -2.36
C CYS A 28 -0.27 -1.38 -0.83
N LEU A 29 -1.44 -1.74 -0.29
CA LEU A 29 -1.64 -1.88 1.15
C LEU A 29 -0.71 -2.91 1.76
N VAL A 30 -0.60 -4.09 1.14
CA VAL A 30 0.30 -5.15 1.63
C VAL A 30 1.75 -4.68 1.60
N ASN A 31 2.21 -4.12 0.47
CA ASN A 31 3.60 -3.66 0.34
C ASN A 31 3.91 -2.52 1.32
N HIS A 32 2.96 -1.62 1.56
CA HIS A 32 3.08 -0.57 2.56
C HIS A 32 3.33 -1.15 3.96
N CYS A 33 2.43 -2.01 4.44
CA CYS A 33 2.55 -2.63 5.76
C CYS A 33 3.81 -3.49 5.90
N VAL A 34 4.19 -4.22 4.84
CA VAL A 34 5.43 -5.02 4.83
C VAL A 34 6.66 -4.13 4.96
N ASN A 35 6.71 -3.02 4.20
CA ASN A 35 7.83 -2.08 4.29
C ASN A 35 7.96 -1.46 5.70
N ASP A 36 6.85 -1.23 6.40
CA ASP A 36 6.87 -0.71 7.77
C ASP A 36 7.59 -1.62 8.76
N ILE A 37 7.40 -2.94 8.65
CA ILE A 37 8.10 -3.88 9.54
C ILE A 37 9.53 -4.18 9.09
N LEU A 38 9.85 -3.97 7.80
CA LEU A 38 11.20 -4.15 7.27
C LEU A 38 12.22 -3.20 7.90
N VAL A 39 11.81 -1.97 8.25
CA VAL A 39 12.72 -0.99 8.87
C VAL A 39 13.29 -1.48 10.21
N GLN A 40 12.66 -2.47 10.83
CA GLN A 40 13.15 -3.12 12.05
C GLN A 40 13.83 -4.47 11.78
N GLY A 41 14.05 -4.82 10.50
CA GLY A 41 14.66 -6.09 10.10
C GLY A 41 13.70 -7.29 10.14
N ALA A 42 12.39 -7.05 10.32
CA ALA A 42 11.41 -8.14 10.42
C ALA A 42 11.00 -8.66 9.04
N ARG A 43 10.85 -9.98 8.92
CA ARG A 43 10.21 -10.62 7.78
C ARG A 43 8.73 -10.85 8.07
N PRO A 44 7.83 -10.67 7.09
CA PRO A 44 6.40 -10.89 7.30
C PRO A 44 6.10 -12.38 7.54
N LEU A 45 5.07 -12.65 8.33
CA LEU A 45 4.52 -13.99 8.58
C LEU A 45 3.12 -14.10 8.00
N PHE A 46 2.23 -13.18 8.40
CA PHE A 46 0.85 -13.19 7.94
C PHE A 46 0.27 -11.77 7.89
N PHE A 47 -0.80 -11.66 7.11
CA PHE A 47 -1.55 -10.45 6.85
C PHE A 47 -3.04 -10.68 7.11
N LEU A 48 -3.70 -9.64 7.58
CA LEU A 48 -5.15 -9.56 7.74
C LEU A 48 -5.61 -8.24 7.11
N ASP A 49 -6.74 -8.25 6.41
CA ASP A 49 -7.33 -7.03 5.85
C ASP A 49 -8.65 -6.67 6.50
N TYR A 50 -9.00 -5.41 6.42
CA TYR A 50 -10.33 -4.89 6.74
C TYR A 50 -10.85 -4.09 5.55
N LEU A 51 -11.92 -4.57 4.95
CA LEU A 51 -12.59 -3.91 3.83
C LEU A 51 -14.02 -3.50 4.26
N ALA A 52 -14.25 -2.20 4.40
CA ALA A 52 -15.56 -1.65 4.73
C ALA A 52 -16.15 -0.96 3.50
N VAL A 53 -17.29 -1.44 3.02
CA VAL A 53 -17.94 -0.96 1.80
C VAL A 53 -19.27 -0.27 2.10
N GLY A 54 -19.61 0.78 1.34
CA GLY A 54 -20.94 1.40 1.43
C GLY A 54 -22.02 0.49 0.89
N GLU A 55 -21.81 -0.05 -0.29
CA GLU A 55 -22.65 -1.07 -0.92
C GLU A 55 -21.76 -2.19 -1.48
N MET A 56 -22.23 -3.43 -1.34
CA MET A 56 -21.47 -4.60 -1.79
C MET A 56 -21.50 -4.67 -3.31
N ASP A 57 -20.31 -4.58 -3.91
CA ASP A 57 -20.05 -4.85 -5.31
C ASP A 57 -19.05 -6.01 -5.38
N GLU A 58 -19.49 -7.17 -5.85
CA GLU A 58 -18.68 -8.39 -5.84
C GLU A 58 -17.44 -8.27 -6.71
N ASP A 59 -17.52 -7.59 -7.85
CA ASP A 59 -16.39 -7.41 -8.77
C ASP A 59 -15.32 -6.51 -8.15
N VAL A 60 -15.72 -5.41 -7.52
CA VAL A 60 -14.82 -4.50 -6.79
C VAL A 60 -14.14 -5.21 -5.63
N VAL A 61 -14.91 -5.94 -4.81
CA VAL A 61 -14.36 -6.71 -3.68
C VAL A 61 -13.37 -7.76 -4.18
N GLN A 62 -13.70 -8.47 -5.26
CA GLN A 62 -12.81 -9.46 -5.86
C GLN A 62 -11.50 -8.84 -6.36
N GLU A 63 -11.53 -7.67 -7.00
CA GLU A 63 -10.32 -6.97 -7.44
C GLU A 63 -9.43 -6.56 -6.27
N VAL A 64 -10.02 -5.95 -5.23
CA VAL A 64 -9.28 -5.53 -4.04
C VAL A 64 -8.61 -6.73 -3.37
N VAL A 65 -9.37 -7.81 -3.11
CA VAL A 65 -8.85 -9.03 -2.47
C VAL A 65 -7.80 -9.71 -3.34
N ARG A 66 -7.96 -9.70 -4.67
CA ARG A 66 -6.93 -10.19 -5.59
C ARG A 66 -5.64 -9.39 -5.44
N GLY A 67 -5.72 -8.06 -5.35
CA GLY A 67 -4.56 -7.21 -5.11
C GLY A 67 -3.86 -7.55 -3.79
N VAL A 68 -4.61 -7.74 -2.72
CA VAL A 68 -4.07 -8.17 -1.41
C VAL A 68 -3.37 -9.53 -1.54
N ALA A 69 -4.00 -10.50 -2.20
CA ALA A 69 -3.44 -11.84 -2.38
C ALA A 69 -2.13 -11.82 -3.21
N VAL A 70 -2.06 -10.99 -4.25
CA VAL A 70 -0.83 -10.80 -5.05
C VAL A 70 0.28 -10.22 -4.18
N GLY A 71 0.02 -9.15 -3.44
CA GLY A 71 0.98 -8.54 -2.54
C GLY A 71 1.48 -9.51 -1.46
N CYS A 72 0.58 -10.28 -0.85
CA CYS A 72 0.93 -11.31 0.12
C CYS A 72 1.84 -12.38 -0.49
N LYS A 73 1.52 -12.88 -1.69
CA LYS A 73 2.31 -13.88 -2.40
C LYS A 73 3.72 -13.37 -2.74
N GLU A 74 3.84 -12.14 -3.23
CA GLU A 74 5.14 -11.53 -3.55
C GLU A 74 6.04 -11.35 -2.33
N ASN A 75 5.44 -11.14 -1.17
CA ASN A 75 6.16 -10.93 0.08
C ASN A 75 6.33 -12.21 0.94
N ASP A 76 6.01 -13.39 0.42
CA ASP A 76 6.01 -14.65 1.21
C ASP A 76 5.21 -14.52 2.52
N CYS A 77 4.10 -13.81 2.47
CA CYS A 77 3.24 -13.50 3.60
C CYS A 77 1.92 -14.28 3.47
N ALA A 78 1.50 -14.98 4.51
CA ALA A 78 0.24 -15.71 4.47
C ALA A 78 -0.94 -14.74 4.62
N LEU A 79 -1.86 -14.71 3.66
CA LEU A 79 -3.15 -14.03 3.84
C LEU A 79 -4.05 -14.97 4.68
N LEU A 80 -4.20 -14.68 5.97
CA LEU A 80 -4.99 -15.52 6.86
C LEU A 80 -6.50 -15.27 6.79
N GLY A 81 -6.89 -14.10 6.34
CA GLY A 81 -8.26 -13.66 6.28
C GLY A 81 -8.37 -12.18 6.61
N GLY A 82 -9.52 -11.78 7.10
CA GLY A 82 -9.80 -10.38 7.42
C GLY A 82 -11.28 -10.20 7.77
N GLU A 83 -11.78 -9.01 7.56
CA GLU A 83 -13.19 -8.67 7.76
C GLU A 83 -13.70 -7.88 6.55
N THR A 84 -14.84 -8.26 6.01
CA THR A 84 -15.54 -7.49 5.00
C THR A 84 -16.90 -7.06 5.53
N ALA A 85 -17.07 -5.75 5.74
CA ALA A 85 -18.27 -5.20 6.35
C ALA A 85 -19.03 -4.29 5.38
N GLN A 86 -20.33 -4.52 5.20
CA GLN A 86 -21.19 -3.57 4.51
C GLN A 86 -21.74 -2.56 5.51
N MET A 87 -21.37 -1.28 5.31
CA MET A 87 -21.70 -0.18 6.22
C MET A 87 -22.46 0.90 5.44
N ARG A 88 -23.74 0.62 5.17
CA ARG A 88 -24.64 1.58 4.51
C ARG A 88 -24.75 2.85 5.36
N ASP A 89 -24.94 3.97 4.69
CA ASP A 89 -25.05 5.31 5.31
C ASP A 89 -23.75 5.81 5.98
N PHE A 90 -22.72 4.96 6.12
CA PHE A 90 -21.41 5.36 6.59
C PHE A 90 -20.45 5.68 5.43
N TYR A 91 -20.42 4.82 4.41
CA TYR A 91 -19.75 5.06 3.14
C TYR A 91 -20.78 5.29 2.03
N ALA A 92 -20.48 6.17 1.10
CA ALA A 92 -21.33 6.40 -0.07
C ALA A 92 -21.35 5.14 -0.97
N PRO A 93 -22.42 4.95 -1.79
CA PRO A 93 -22.42 3.89 -2.81
C PRO A 93 -21.17 3.99 -3.72
N GLY A 94 -20.49 2.86 -3.94
CA GLY A 94 -19.26 2.79 -4.72
C GLY A 94 -18.00 3.22 -3.97
N GLU A 95 -18.11 3.66 -2.72
CA GLU A 95 -16.96 3.98 -1.86
C GLU A 95 -16.72 2.87 -0.83
N TYR A 96 -15.45 2.69 -0.48
CA TYR A 96 -15.01 1.76 0.55
C TYR A 96 -13.78 2.30 1.28
N ASP A 97 -13.49 1.74 2.44
CA ASP A 97 -12.21 1.91 3.12
C ASP A 97 -11.48 0.58 3.21
N LEU A 98 -10.16 0.63 3.21
CA LEU A 98 -9.30 -0.53 3.17
C LEU A 98 -8.12 -0.33 4.12
N ALA A 99 -8.00 -1.19 5.12
CA ALA A 99 -6.90 -1.22 6.07
C ALA A 99 -6.26 -2.61 6.12
N GLY A 100 -4.98 -2.66 6.49
CA GLY A 100 -4.21 -3.90 6.59
C GLY A 100 -3.46 -3.99 7.91
N PHE A 101 -3.22 -5.24 8.33
CA PHE A 101 -2.47 -5.58 9.51
C PHE A 101 -1.45 -6.66 9.14
N VAL A 102 -0.19 -6.37 9.32
CA VAL A 102 0.89 -7.35 9.11
C VAL A 102 1.51 -7.72 10.46
N VAL A 103 1.81 -9.00 10.61
CA VAL A 103 2.65 -9.48 11.70
C VAL A 103 3.87 -10.15 11.09
N GLY A 104 5.03 -9.75 11.56
CA GLY A 104 6.32 -10.30 11.16
C GLY A 104 7.14 -10.75 12.36
N ILE A 105 8.31 -11.28 12.07
CA ILE A 105 9.25 -11.79 13.07
C ILE A 105 10.68 -11.37 12.75
N VAL A 106 11.43 -11.09 13.80
CA VAL A 106 12.87 -10.83 13.75
C VAL A 106 13.56 -11.43 14.96
N ASP A 107 14.77 -11.94 14.78
CA ASP A 107 15.59 -12.35 15.92
C ASP A 107 15.97 -11.14 16.76
N ARG A 108 15.92 -11.29 18.09
CA ARG A 108 16.22 -10.18 19.03
C ARG A 108 17.59 -9.54 18.77
N SER A 109 18.58 -10.34 18.37
CA SER A 109 19.93 -9.87 18.06
C SER A 109 20.06 -9.15 16.72
N LEU A 110 19.05 -9.25 15.85
CA LEU A 110 19.02 -8.68 14.51
C LEU A 110 18.06 -7.49 14.38
N ILE A 111 17.45 -7.07 15.49
CA ILE A 111 16.54 -5.91 15.47
C ILE A 111 17.34 -4.67 15.04
N ILE A 112 16.79 -3.94 14.07
CA ILE A 112 17.28 -2.64 13.62
C ILE A 112 16.51 -1.57 14.40
N ASP A 113 17.17 -0.94 15.36
CA ASP A 113 16.59 0.09 16.24
C ASP A 113 17.32 1.45 16.18
N GLY A 114 18.28 1.56 15.27
CA GLY A 114 19.09 2.76 15.11
C GLY A 114 20.27 2.87 16.09
N SER A 115 20.38 2.00 17.08
CA SER A 115 21.44 2.08 18.12
C SER A 115 22.87 1.92 17.61
N ARG A 116 23.02 1.37 16.42
CA ARG A 116 24.33 1.14 15.77
C ARG A 116 24.70 2.20 14.73
N ILE A 117 23.85 3.22 14.54
CA ILE A 117 24.12 4.30 13.57
C ILE A 117 25.19 5.22 14.13
N GLU A 118 26.24 5.45 13.35
CA GLU A 118 27.40 6.24 13.75
C GLU A 118 27.74 7.33 12.70
N SER A 119 28.47 8.36 13.15
CA SER A 119 28.98 9.38 12.24
C SER A 119 30.02 8.78 11.30
N GLY A 120 29.79 8.89 10.00
CA GLY A 120 30.62 8.28 8.95
C GLY A 120 29.95 7.13 8.23
N ASP A 121 28.77 6.68 8.67
CA ASP A 121 27.98 5.70 7.95
C ASP A 121 27.57 6.20 6.56
N LEU A 122 27.50 5.29 5.61
CA LEU A 122 27.07 5.58 4.25
C LEU A 122 25.53 5.45 4.15
N LEU A 123 24.92 6.45 3.52
CA LEU A 123 23.51 6.42 3.19
C LEU A 123 23.31 5.85 1.78
N VAL A 124 22.53 4.80 1.66
CA VAL A 124 22.16 4.19 0.38
C VAL A 124 20.67 4.44 0.13
N GLY A 125 20.35 5.09 -1.00
CA GLY A 125 19.00 5.30 -1.45
C GLY A 125 18.51 4.17 -2.34
N LEU A 126 17.24 3.80 -2.19
CA LEU A 126 16.53 2.92 -3.12
C LEU A 126 15.49 3.75 -3.88
N ASP A 127 15.35 3.50 -5.18
CA ASP A 127 14.39 4.21 -6.01
C ASP A 127 12.94 3.93 -5.56
N SER A 128 12.10 4.95 -5.63
CA SER A 128 10.67 4.85 -5.41
C SER A 128 9.97 4.42 -6.71
N SER A 129 8.87 3.67 -6.58
CA SER A 129 7.97 3.33 -7.70
C SER A 129 6.92 4.42 -7.99
N GLY A 130 7.01 5.57 -7.34
CA GLY A 130 6.06 6.68 -7.42
C GLY A 130 5.71 7.22 -6.04
N LEU A 131 4.50 7.77 -5.88
CA LEU A 131 4.03 8.35 -4.61
C LEU A 131 3.73 7.32 -3.52
N HIS A 132 3.83 6.02 -3.84
CA HIS A 132 3.50 4.93 -2.94
C HIS A 132 2.05 4.99 -2.43
N THR A 133 1.82 5.20 -1.11
CA THR A 133 0.48 5.18 -0.51
C THR A 133 0.14 6.50 0.20
N ASN A 134 1.15 7.30 0.59
CA ASN A 134 0.96 8.56 1.31
C ASN A 134 0.98 9.79 0.40
N GLY A 135 0.49 10.94 0.91
CA GLY A 135 0.53 12.22 0.21
C GLY A 135 -0.55 12.44 -0.85
N TYR A 136 -1.47 11.52 -1.04
CA TYR A 136 -2.46 11.55 -2.12
C TYR A 136 -3.48 12.69 -2.01
N THR A 137 -3.79 13.18 -0.83
CA THR A 137 -4.67 14.37 -0.67
C THR A 137 -4.05 15.58 -1.36
N LEU A 138 -2.74 15.82 -1.15
CA LEU A 138 -2.03 16.93 -1.78
C LEU A 138 -1.83 16.68 -3.28
N ALA A 139 -1.41 15.47 -3.67
CA ALA A 139 -1.18 15.12 -5.07
C ALA A 139 -2.46 15.31 -5.90
N ARG A 140 -3.60 14.82 -5.43
CA ARG A 140 -4.91 14.99 -6.09
C ARG A 140 -5.28 16.46 -6.21
N ARG A 141 -5.09 17.25 -5.15
CA ARG A 141 -5.34 18.69 -5.20
C ARG A 141 -4.48 19.39 -6.27
N ILE A 142 -3.19 19.04 -6.34
CA ILE A 142 -2.30 19.63 -7.35
C ILE A 142 -2.76 19.24 -8.76
N VAL A 143 -2.98 17.95 -9.00
CA VAL A 143 -3.28 17.45 -10.34
C VAL A 143 -4.67 17.88 -10.81
N PHE A 144 -5.69 17.72 -9.99
CA PHE A 144 -7.07 17.98 -10.39
C PHE A 144 -7.47 19.44 -10.23
N ASP A 145 -7.16 20.06 -9.07
CA ASP A 145 -7.65 21.41 -8.78
C ASP A 145 -6.74 22.51 -9.36
N VAL A 146 -5.40 22.29 -9.32
CA VAL A 146 -4.44 23.32 -9.76
C VAL A 146 -4.07 23.17 -11.23
N MET A 147 -3.75 21.92 -11.67
CA MET A 147 -3.39 21.65 -13.07
C MET A 147 -4.63 21.48 -13.96
N GLY A 148 -5.80 21.19 -13.39
CA GLY A 148 -7.05 21.00 -14.12
C GLY A 148 -7.08 19.72 -14.96
N LEU A 149 -6.26 18.71 -14.63
CA LEU A 149 -6.21 17.44 -15.33
C LEU A 149 -7.28 16.48 -14.79
N SER A 150 -7.72 15.55 -15.66
CA SER A 150 -8.55 14.40 -15.30
C SER A 150 -7.68 13.14 -15.13
N VAL A 151 -8.29 12.02 -14.72
CA VAL A 151 -7.58 10.73 -14.57
C VAL A 151 -7.09 10.17 -15.92
N ASP A 152 -7.74 10.55 -17.02
CA ASP A 152 -7.43 10.07 -18.36
C ASP A 152 -6.41 10.95 -19.09
N ASP A 153 -6.14 12.16 -18.59
CA ASP A 153 -5.16 13.05 -19.19
C ASP A 153 -3.73 12.56 -18.94
N GLU A 154 -2.82 12.86 -19.86
CA GLU A 154 -1.40 12.59 -19.67
C GLU A 154 -0.83 13.45 -18.53
N LEU A 155 -0.17 12.81 -17.58
CA LEU A 155 0.60 13.53 -16.56
C LEU A 155 1.91 14.05 -17.19
N PRO A 156 2.13 15.37 -17.24
CA PRO A 156 3.27 15.94 -17.96
C PRO A 156 4.62 15.33 -17.55
N GLY A 157 5.38 14.91 -18.56
CA GLY A 157 6.72 14.35 -18.36
C GLY A 157 6.79 12.87 -18.01
N THR A 158 5.65 12.17 -17.89
CA THR A 158 5.63 10.74 -17.57
C THR A 158 5.33 9.84 -18.77
N GLY A 159 4.64 10.37 -19.79
CA GLY A 159 4.13 9.59 -20.92
C GLY A 159 3.00 8.61 -20.53
N ARG A 160 2.41 8.78 -19.35
CA ARG A 160 1.32 7.94 -18.80
C ARG A 160 0.16 8.82 -18.38
N SER A 161 -1.04 8.24 -18.31
CA SER A 161 -2.18 8.98 -17.77
C SER A 161 -2.01 9.23 -16.26
N VAL A 162 -2.71 10.26 -15.75
CA VAL A 162 -2.76 10.57 -14.32
C VAL A 162 -3.20 9.34 -13.52
N GLY A 163 -4.23 8.64 -13.99
CA GLY A 163 -4.74 7.43 -13.33
C GLY A 163 -3.70 6.31 -13.28
N GLU A 164 -3.00 6.05 -14.39
CA GLU A 164 -1.94 5.02 -14.44
C GLU A 164 -0.76 5.35 -13.54
N GLU A 165 -0.32 6.61 -13.55
CA GLU A 165 0.83 7.03 -12.75
C GLU A 165 0.51 7.01 -11.26
N LEU A 166 -0.60 7.61 -10.87
CA LEU A 166 -0.98 7.72 -9.46
C LEU A 166 -1.50 6.40 -8.86
N LEU A 167 -1.95 5.43 -9.68
CA LEU A 167 -2.28 4.08 -9.25
C LEU A 167 -1.11 3.10 -9.34
N SER A 168 0.09 3.56 -9.70
CA SER A 168 1.28 2.72 -9.66
C SER A 168 1.41 2.02 -8.31
N VAL A 169 1.74 0.73 -8.37
CA VAL A 169 1.82 -0.10 -7.16
C VAL A 169 3.00 0.34 -6.29
N HIS A 170 2.76 0.47 -5.01
CA HIS A 170 3.77 0.70 -3.99
C HIS A 170 4.82 -0.41 -4.03
N GLY A 171 6.08 -0.10 -4.28
CA GLY A 171 7.15 -1.08 -4.40
C GLY A 171 7.45 -1.79 -3.06
N SER A 172 7.57 -3.11 -3.07
CA SER A 172 8.11 -3.84 -1.91
C SER A 172 9.63 -3.81 -1.94
N TYR A 173 10.24 -3.45 -0.82
CA TYR A 173 11.70 -3.49 -0.64
C TYR A 173 12.19 -4.79 0.02
N LEU A 174 11.29 -5.71 0.38
CA LEU A 174 11.64 -7.01 0.97
C LEU A 174 12.66 -7.81 0.14
N PRO A 175 12.59 -7.87 -1.21
CA PRO A 175 13.57 -8.60 -2.00
C PRO A 175 15.00 -8.07 -1.88
N VAL A 176 15.15 -6.75 -1.66
CA VAL A 176 16.46 -6.13 -1.43
C VAL A 176 16.97 -6.50 -0.04
N PHE A 177 16.12 -6.36 0.98
CA PHE A 177 16.46 -6.72 2.36
C PHE A 177 16.84 -8.18 2.52
N LYS A 178 16.11 -9.12 1.89
CA LYS A 178 16.45 -10.56 1.90
C LYS A 178 17.83 -10.89 1.35
N ARG A 179 18.46 -9.98 0.59
CA ARG A 179 19.82 -10.16 0.06
C ARG A 179 20.90 -9.52 0.95
N LEU A 180 20.50 -8.61 1.83
CA LEU A 180 21.41 -7.87 2.70
C LEU A 180 21.53 -8.50 4.09
N PHE A 181 20.53 -9.27 4.52
CA PHE A 181 20.41 -9.92 5.81
C PHE A 181 20.04 -11.41 5.65
#